data_ed748c2159bd9c4f39e1597f8bb31aef
#
_entry.id   ed748c2159bd9c4f39e1597f8bb31aef
#
_cell.length_a   1.000
_cell.length_b   1.000
_cell.length_c   1.000
_cell.angle_alpha   90.00
_cell.angle_beta   90.00
_cell.angle_gamma   90.00
#
_symmetry.space_group_name_H-M   'P 1'
#
loop_
_entity.id
_entity.type
_entity.pdbx_description
1 polymer ?
#
loop_
_entity_poly.entity_id
_entity_poly.type
_entity_poly.pdbx_seq_one_letter_code
_entity_poly.pdbx_strand_id
1 'polypeptide(L)'
;MEELSAKGVTFPVTVDYYIAGGSDVAAQTAKVLENIFREGLGDDYVVLKTNTYISSLANEVRKPHKASFFINGWGADFADPINFLGQETYNDTAAYYSNAYSYINEATDEDLIADYQEFTDLVVAAKAITDDMDARYAAFAKAEACFLDHALVIPCSYEVAWELTKIDNYSKVYSMYGMQAYRYVDWNTSTELLTTEEAEAFAAAYAGE
;
A
#
# COMPACT_ATOMS: atom_id res chain seq x y z
N MET A 1 -29.54 3.62 2.42
CA MET A 1 -29.85 3.52 3.86
C MET A 1 -30.93 2.48 4.16
N GLU A 2 -32.10 2.51 3.51
CA GLU A 2 -33.20 1.57 3.81
C GLU A 2 -32.81 0.10 3.71
N GLU A 3 -32.11 -0.29 2.65
CA GLU A 3 -31.66 -1.67 2.45
C GLU A 3 -30.72 -2.17 3.56
N LEU A 4 -29.75 -1.33 3.96
CA LEU A 4 -28.80 -1.67 5.03
C LEU A 4 -29.48 -1.62 6.41
N SER A 5 -30.44 -0.72 6.62
CA SER A 5 -31.25 -0.71 7.85
C SER A 5 -32.07 -2.00 7.97
N ALA A 6 -32.59 -2.51 6.86
CA ALA A 6 -33.30 -3.80 6.85
C ALA A 6 -32.38 -5.00 7.20
N LYS A 7 -31.08 -4.87 6.94
CA LYS A 7 -30.03 -5.82 7.37
C LYS A 7 -29.53 -5.54 8.80
N GLY A 8 -30.10 -4.59 9.54
CA GLY A 8 -29.77 -4.28 10.94
C GLY A 8 -28.68 -3.22 11.13
N VAL A 9 -28.26 -2.53 10.08
CA VAL A 9 -27.27 -1.45 10.18
C VAL A 9 -27.91 -0.20 10.79
N THR A 10 -27.25 0.37 11.79
CA THR A 10 -27.66 1.63 12.45
C THR A 10 -26.87 2.78 11.86
N PHE A 11 -27.54 3.87 11.51
CA PHE A 11 -26.94 5.07 10.96
C PHE A 11 -26.86 6.23 11.96
N PRO A 12 -25.85 7.12 11.86
CA PRO A 12 -24.70 6.99 10.94
C PRO A 12 -23.77 5.85 11.32
N VAL A 13 -23.18 5.20 10.31
CA VAL A 13 -22.11 4.21 10.54
C VAL A 13 -20.85 4.96 10.98
N THR A 14 -20.25 4.54 12.10
CA THR A 14 -18.99 5.11 12.56
C THR A 14 -17.82 4.32 11.97
N VAL A 15 -16.95 5.02 11.26
CA VAL A 15 -15.70 4.47 10.70
C VAL A 15 -14.54 4.94 11.58
N ASP A 16 -13.96 4.05 12.36
CA ASP A 16 -12.81 4.36 13.21
C ASP A 16 -11.51 4.43 12.38
N TYR A 17 -10.94 5.63 12.31
CA TYR A 17 -9.68 5.93 11.64
C TYR A 17 -8.60 6.31 12.64
N TYR A 18 -7.38 5.80 12.48
CA TYR A 18 -6.28 6.00 13.44
C TYR A 18 -5.09 6.70 12.80
N ILE A 19 -4.60 7.74 13.47
CA ILE A 19 -3.44 8.53 13.07
C ILE A 19 -2.34 8.51 14.13
N ALA A 20 -1.10 8.77 13.73
CA ALA A 20 0.01 8.94 14.66
C ALA A 20 -0.22 10.16 15.57
N GLY A 21 -0.17 9.97 16.86
CA GLY A 21 -0.27 11.05 17.84
C GLY A 21 0.89 12.04 17.72
N GLY A 22 0.60 13.34 17.77
CA GLY A 22 1.60 14.40 17.68
C GLY A 22 2.07 14.73 16.25
N SER A 23 1.47 14.14 15.21
CA SER A 23 1.76 14.48 13.82
C SER A 23 0.74 15.48 13.26
N ASP A 24 1.18 16.71 13.00
CA ASP A 24 0.34 17.75 12.39
C ASP A 24 -0.10 17.37 10.98
N VAL A 25 0.77 16.73 10.21
CA VAL A 25 0.46 16.25 8.85
C VAL A 25 -0.65 15.19 8.91
N ALA A 26 -0.53 14.20 9.81
CA ALA A 26 -1.56 13.17 9.97
C ALA A 26 -2.90 13.78 10.43
N ALA A 27 -2.86 14.77 11.32
CA ALA A 27 -4.07 15.47 11.77
C ALA A 27 -4.73 16.27 10.64
N GLN A 28 -3.95 16.91 9.77
CA GLN A 28 -4.48 17.61 8.59
C GLN A 28 -5.06 16.62 7.57
N THR A 29 -4.38 15.52 7.31
CA THR A 29 -4.88 14.45 6.44
C THR A 29 -6.21 13.90 6.95
N ALA A 30 -6.32 13.65 8.26
CA ALA A 30 -7.57 13.18 8.87
C ALA A 30 -8.73 14.16 8.62
N LYS A 31 -8.49 15.47 8.77
CA LYS A 31 -9.52 16.48 8.49
C LYS A 31 -9.95 16.53 7.04
N VAL A 32 -9.01 16.32 6.11
CA VAL A 32 -9.36 16.23 4.68
C VAL A 32 -10.24 15.01 4.43
N LEU A 33 -9.88 13.86 5.00
CA LEU A 33 -10.69 12.64 4.89
C LEU A 33 -12.08 12.80 5.53
N GLU A 34 -12.17 13.38 6.72
CA GLU A 34 -13.45 13.69 7.36
C GLU A 34 -14.34 14.56 6.46
N ASN A 35 -13.77 15.56 5.79
CA ASN A 35 -14.50 16.38 4.83
C ASN A 35 -14.94 15.60 3.60
N ILE A 36 -14.07 14.75 3.03
CA ILE A 36 -14.40 13.90 1.88
C ILE A 36 -15.57 12.96 2.21
N PHE A 37 -15.53 12.31 3.37
CA PHE A 37 -16.60 11.43 3.83
C PHE A 37 -17.91 12.21 4.01
N ARG A 38 -17.86 13.36 4.67
CA ARG A 38 -19.04 14.21 4.91
C ARG A 38 -19.63 14.75 3.60
N GLU A 39 -18.80 15.24 2.68
CA GLU A 39 -19.28 15.83 1.42
C GLU A 39 -19.75 14.77 0.42
N GLY A 40 -19.12 13.59 0.42
CA GLY A 40 -19.44 12.51 -0.50
C GLY A 40 -20.60 11.64 -0.03
N LEU A 41 -20.70 11.36 1.26
CA LEU A 41 -21.66 10.40 1.82
C LEU A 41 -22.73 11.03 2.72
N GLY A 42 -22.42 12.15 3.36
CA GLY A 42 -23.29 12.81 4.33
C GLY A 42 -23.10 12.29 5.77
N ASP A 43 -23.18 13.21 6.75
CA ASP A 43 -22.99 12.89 8.17
C ASP A 43 -24.13 12.02 8.75
N ASP A 44 -25.24 11.91 8.07
CA ASP A 44 -26.36 11.02 8.41
C ASP A 44 -26.15 9.58 7.96
N TYR A 45 -25.21 9.36 7.04
CA TYR A 45 -24.84 8.04 6.52
C TYR A 45 -23.58 7.48 7.16
N VAL A 46 -22.47 8.22 7.13
CA VAL A 46 -21.16 7.77 7.65
C VAL A 46 -20.46 8.92 8.38
N VAL A 47 -19.90 8.62 9.54
CA VAL A 47 -19.03 9.52 10.29
C VAL A 47 -17.64 8.91 10.43
N LEU A 48 -16.62 9.60 9.91
CA LEU A 48 -15.23 9.23 10.15
C LEU A 48 -14.82 9.75 11.54
N LYS A 49 -14.47 8.82 12.43
CA LYS A 49 -14.01 9.13 13.79
C LYS A 49 -12.50 8.96 13.88
N THR A 50 -11.79 10.07 14.01
CA THR A 50 -10.34 10.08 14.15
C THR A 50 -9.91 9.74 15.57
N ASN A 51 -9.06 8.72 15.69
CA ASN A 51 -8.41 8.26 16.92
C ASN A 51 -6.89 8.37 16.77
N THR A 52 -6.13 8.20 17.86
CA THR A 52 -4.66 8.27 17.82
C THR A 52 -4.02 7.00 18.35
N TYR A 53 -2.84 6.67 17.80
CA TYR A 53 -1.91 5.70 18.36
C TYR A 53 -0.56 6.38 18.67
N ILE A 54 0.28 5.77 19.50
CA ILE A 54 1.50 6.41 20.01
C ILE A 54 2.76 5.94 19.28
N SER A 55 2.94 4.63 19.11
CA SER A 55 4.20 4.09 18.62
C SER A 55 4.07 3.23 17.37
N SER A 56 3.01 2.45 17.24
CA SER A 56 2.89 1.47 16.17
C SER A 56 1.46 1.24 15.72
N LEU A 57 1.13 1.69 14.51
CA LEU A 57 -0.15 1.38 13.87
C LEU A 57 -0.43 -0.14 13.85
N ALA A 58 0.60 -0.93 13.51
CA ALA A 58 0.45 -2.37 13.42
C ALA A 58 0.10 -3.00 14.77
N ASN A 59 0.81 -2.64 15.84
CA ASN A 59 0.66 -3.32 17.13
C ASN A 59 -0.49 -2.76 17.99
N GLU A 60 -0.77 -1.45 17.88
CA GLU A 60 -1.77 -0.78 18.70
C GLU A 60 -3.17 -0.78 18.06
N VAL A 61 -3.24 -0.88 16.75
CA VAL A 61 -4.48 -0.69 15.99
C VAL A 61 -4.80 -1.89 15.11
N ARG A 62 -3.91 -2.22 14.15
CA ARG A 62 -4.21 -3.24 13.14
C ARG A 62 -4.33 -4.64 13.73
N LYS A 63 -3.33 -5.12 14.46
CA LYS A 63 -3.37 -6.46 15.08
C LYS A 63 -4.50 -6.63 16.12
N PRO A 64 -4.84 -5.59 16.93
CA PRO A 64 -6.00 -5.65 17.81
C PRO A 64 -7.35 -5.35 17.11
N HIS A 65 -7.38 -5.17 15.79
CA HIS A 65 -8.58 -4.94 14.97
C HIS A 65 -9.43 -3.75 15.43
N LYS A 66 -8.79 -2.62 15.74
CA LYS A 66 -9.48 -1.42 16.25
C LYS A 66 -9.95 -0.47 15.15
N ALA A 67 -9.28 -0.46 13.99
CA ALA A 67 -9.64 0.43 12.89
C ALA A 67 -10.65 -0.23 11.97
N SER A 68 -11.64 0.55 11.53
CA SER A 68 -12.48 0.19 10.40
C SER A 68 -11.83 0.59 9.07
N PHE A 69 -10.91 1.55 9.14
CA PHE A 69 -10.19 2.09 7.99
C PHE A 69 -8.79 2.55 8.40
N PHE A 70 -7.79 2.29 7.61
CA PHE A 70 -6.44 2.80 7.83
C PHE A 70 -5.70 2.99 6.50
N ILE A 71 -4.77 3.95 6.47
CA ILE A 71 -3.86 4.15 5.35
C ILE A 71 -2.57 3.40 5.66
N ASN A 72 -2.10 2.65 4.69
CA ASN A 72 -0.84 1.93 4.75
C ASN A 72 -0.10 2.04 3.42
N GLY A 73 1.18 1.66 3.40
CA GLY A 73 2.00 1.61 2.21
C GLY A 73 2.90 0.38 2.22
N TRP A 74 3.33 0.01 1.03
CA TRP A 74 4.27 -1.09 0.84
C TRP A 74 5.32 -0.71 -0.19
N GLY A 75 6.59 -0.96 0.12
CA GLY A 75 7.68 -0.93 -0.84
C GLY A 75 8.02 -2.35 -1.26
N ALA A 76 8.07 -2.61 -2.56
CA ALA A 76 8.29 -3.96 -3.05
C ALA A 76 9.65 -4.53 -2.61
N ASP A 77 9.66 -5.76 -2.12
CA ASP A 77 10.88 -6.51 -1.79
C ASP A 77 11.58 -7.06 -3.04
N PHE A 78 10.82 -7.33 -4.10
CA PHE A 78 11.29 -7.85 -5.38
C PHE A 78 10.34 -7.47 -6.53
N ALA A 79 10.85 -7.57 -7.76
CA ALA A 79 10.17 -7.13 -8.98
C ALA A 79 9.13 -8.13 -9.49
N ASP A 80 8.07 -8.34 -8.74
CA ASP A 80 6.94 -9.14 -9.19
C ASP A 80 5.63 -8.61 -8.55
N PRO A 81 4.53 -8.48 -9.29
CA PRO A 81 3.26 -7.99 -8.76
C PRO A 81 2.71 -8.78 -7.58
N ILE A 82 3.09 -10.06 -7.43
CA ILE A 82 2.70 -10.88 -6.28
C ILE A 82 3.12 -10.26 -4.95
N ASN A 83 4.21 -9.47 -4.95
CA ASN A 83 4.70 -8.82 -3.72
C ASN A 83 3.73 -7.77 -3.17
N PHE A 84 2.89 -7.20 -4.03
CA PHE A 84 1.80 -6.32 -3.64
C PHE A 84 0.49 -7.10 -3.46
N LEU A 85 0.01 -7.75 -4.51
CA LEU A 85 -1.32 -8.34 -4.55
C LEU A 85 -1.48 -9.58 -3.65
N GLY A 86 -0.39 -10.32 -3.42
CA GLY A 86 -0.42 -11.49 -2.55
C GLY A 86 -0.74 -11.17 -1.09
N GLN A 87 -0.48 -9.94 -0.65
CA GLN A 87 -0.75 -9.51 0.72
C GLN A 87 -2.24 -9.29 1.01
N GLU A 88 -3.01 -9.07 -0.05
CA GLU A 88 -4.43 -8.77 0.02
C GLU A 88 -5.32 -10.01 -0.19
N THR A 89 -4.71 -11.17 -0.52
CA THR A 89 -5.45 -12.40 -0.78
C THR A 89 -6.16 -12.94 0.46
N TYR A 90 -7.29 -13.58 0.25
CA TYR A 90 -8.08 -14.24 1.29
C TYR A 90 -7.69 -15.72 1.39
N ASN A 91 -7.20 -16.13 2.57
CA ASN A 91 -6.86 -17.53 2.86
C ASN A 91 -5.92 -18.23 1.86
N ASP A 92 -5.11 -17.49 1.10
CA ASP A 92 -4.06 -18.10 0.29
C ASP A 92 -2.92 -18.58 1.20
N THR A 93 -2.94 -19.85 1.56
CA THR A 93 -1.94 -20.46 2.44
C THR A 93 -0.54 -20.52 1.81
N ALA A 94 -0.43 -20.28 0.51
CA ALA A 94 0.83 -20.20 -0.20
C ALA A 94 1.35 -18.76 -0.33
N ALA A 95 0.56 -17.75 0.06
CA ALA A 95 0.99 -16.37 0.14
C ALA A 95 1.64 -16.10 1.50
N TYR A 96 2.81 -15.46 1.45
CA TYR A 96 3.59 -15.15 2.67
C TYR A 96 2.86 -14.17 3.61
N TYR A 97 2.02 -13.30 3.07
CA TYR A 97 1.31 -12.25 3.78
C TYR A 97 -0.20 -12.22 3.50
N SER A 98 -0.81 -13.35 3.21
CA SER A 98 -2.27 -13.40 3.02
C SER A 98 -3.00 -12.71 4.18
N ASN A 99 -4.01 -11.91 3.87
CA ASN A 99 -4.80 -11.11 4.83
C ASN A 99 -3.96 -10.11 5.67
N ALA A 100 -2.85 -9.60 5.13
CA ALA A 100 -1.97 -8.73 5.90
C ALA A 100 -2.61 -7.38 6.22
N TYR A 101 -3.51 -6.89 5.37
CA TYR A 101 -4.06 -5.54 5.42
C TYR A 101 -5.58 -5.48 5.46
N SER A 102 -6.26 -6.60 5.64
CA SER A 102 -7.71 -6.65 5.81
C SER A 102 -8.11 -7.54 6.98
N TYR A 103 -9.38 -7.43 7.40
CA TYR A 103 -9.97 -8.31 8.41
C TYR A 103 -10.98 -9.27 7.76
N ILE A 104 -10.77 -9.59 6.50
CA ILE A 104 -11.69 -10.44 5.71
C ILE A 104 -11.95 -11.80 6.35
N ASN A 105 -11.00 -12.34 7.13
CA ASN A 105 -11.20 -13.60 7.86
C ASN A 105 -12.29 -13.52 8.94
N GLU A 106 -12.68 -12.31 9.34
CA GLU A 106 -13.74 -12.07 10.33
C GLU A 106 -15.03 -11.62 9.68
N ALA A 107 -15.04 -11.43 8.36
CA ALA A 107 -16.23 -11.02 7.63
C ALA A 107 -17.29 -12.13 7.66
N THR A 108 -18.53 -11.70 7.76
CA THR A 108 -19.71 -12.56 7.71
C THR A 108 -20.62 -12.27 6.52
N ASP A 109 -20.32 -11.23 5.78
CA ASP A 109 -21.04 -10.88 4.55
C ASP A 109 -20.57 -11.78 3.41
N GLU A 110 -21.48 -12.55 2.85
CA GLU A 110 -21.18 -13.56 1.82
C GLU A 110 -20.75 -12.90 0.50
N ASP A 111 -21.28 -11.73 0.17
CA ASP A 111 -20.93 -11.02 -1.06
C ASP A 111 -19.50 -10.49 -0.97
N LEU A 112 -19.12 -9.88 0.17
CA LEU A 112 -17.75 -9.42 0.40
C LEU A 112 -16.74 -10.58 0.39
N ILE A 113 -17.09 -11.72 0.98
CA ILE A 113 -16.23 -12.91 0.97
C ILE A 113 -16.06 -13.42 -0.47
N ALA A 114 -17.12 -13.40 -1.28
CA ALA A 114 -17.07 -13.82 -2.67
C ALA A 114 -16.17 -12.90 -3.51
N ASP A 115 -16.25 -11.59 -3.32
CA ASP A 115 -15.39 -10.59 -3.99
C ASP A 115 -13.90 -10.84 -3.70
N TYR A 116 -13.56 -11.07 -2.43
CA TYR A 116 -12.19 -11.41 -2.04
C TYR A 116 -11.74 -12.76 -2.57
N GLN A 117 -12.66 -13.73 -2.69
CA GLN A 117 -12.34 -15.04 -3.25
C GLN A 117 -12.08 -14.95 -4.76
N GLU A 118 -12.89 -14.19 -5.51
CA GLU A 118 -12.66 -13.94 -6.93
C GLU A 118 -11.29 -13.32 -7.18
N PHE A 119 -10.97 -12.26 -6.44
CA PHE A 119 -9.64 -11.63 -6.50
C PHE A 119 -8.53 -12.64 -6.19
N THR A 120 -8.67 -13.40 -5.11
CA THR A 120 -7.68 -14.40 -4.69
C THR A 120 -7.44 -15.46 -5.74
N ASP A 121 -8.50 -15.98 -6.35
CA ASP A 121 -8.40 -16.98 -7.41
C ASP A 121 -7.63 -16.46 -8.63
N LEU A 122 -7.83 -15.19 -8.99
CA LEU A 122 -7.08 -14.52 -10.06
C LEU A 122 -5.59 -14.37 -9.70
N VAL A 123 -5.26 -13.98 -8.46
CA VAL A 123 -3.87 -13.89 -7.99
C VAL A 123 -3.21 -15.27 -8.00
N VAL A 124 -3.88 -16.30 -7.51
CA VAL A 124 -3.36 -17.68 -7.50
C VAL A 124 -3.12 -18.19 -8.91
N ALA A 125 -4.04 -17.93 -9.85
CA ALA A 125 -3.87 -18.28 -11.24
C ALA A 125 -2.69 -17.56 -11.90
N ALA A 126 -2.53 -16.25 -11.66
CA ALA A 126 -1.41 -15.46 -12.17
C ALA A 126 -0.06 -15.95 -11.61
N LYS A 127 0.00 -16.25 -10.33
CA LYS A 127 1.18 -16.77 -9.63
C LYS A 127 1.66 -18.11 -10.22
N ALA A 128 0.77 -18.94 -10.73
CA ALA A 128 1.09 -20.24 -11.34
C ALA A 128 1.79 -20.12 -12.70
N ILE A 129 1.73 -18.98 -13.37
CA ILE A 129 2.40 -18.74 -14.65
C ILE A 129 3.87 -18.43 -14.36
N THR A 130 4.79 -19.28 -14.79
CA THR A 130 6.24 -19.17 -14.48
C THR A 130 7.15 -19.13 -15.72
N ASP A 131 6.62 -19.45 -16.88
CA ASP A 131 7.35 -19.62 -18.14
C ASP A 131 7.05 -18.56 -19.20
N ASP A 132 6.03 -17.72 -18.97
CA ASP A 132 5.63 -16.62 -19.84
C ASP A 132 5.38 -15.34 -18.97
N MET A 133 6.34 -14.44 -18.98
CA MET A 133 6.28 -13.23 -18.17
C MET A 133 5.20 -12.25 -18.64
N ASP A 134 4.96 -12.16 -19.95
CA ASP A 134 3.92 -11.27 -20.49
C ASP A 134 2.54 -11.77 -20.10
N ALA A 135 2.30 -13.07 -20.23
CA ALA A 135 1.07 -13.71 -19.78
C ALA A 135 0.89 -13.58 -18.25
N ARG A 136 1.98 -13.71 -17.47
CA ARG A 136 1.96 -13.52 -16.03
C ARG A 136 1.55 -12.09 -15.65
N TYR A 137 2.16 -11.08 -16.23
CA TYR A 137 1.83 -9.69 -15.95
C TYR A 137 0.40 -9.33 -16.40
N ALA A 138 -0.05 -9.83 -17.55
CA ALA A 138 -1.42 -9.66 -17.99
C ALA A 138 -2.44 -10.29 -17.02
N ALA A 139 -2.11 -11.45 -16.46
CA ALA A 139 -2.95 -12.11 -15.46
C ALA A 139 -3.01 -11.33 -14.13
N PHE A 140 -1.87 -10.80 -13.66
CA PHE A 140 -1.85 -9.94 -12.48
C PHE A 140 -2.58 -8.62 -12.70
N ALA A 141 -2.46 -8.00 -13.89
CA ALA A 141 -3.23 -6.79 -14.22
C ALA A 141 -4.74 -7.05 -14.17
N LYS A 142 -5.20 -8.24 -14.58
CA LYS A 142 -6.60 -8.64 -14.43
C LYS A 142 -6.99 -8.79 -12.94
N ALA A 143 -6.14 -9.38 -12.12
CA ALA A 143 -6.39 -9.49 -10.68
C ALA A 143 -6.45 -8.10 -10.01
N GLU A 144 -5.54 -7.19 -10.38
CA GLU A 144 -5.57 -5.81 -9.88
C GLU A 144 -6.85 -5.07 -10.30
N ALA A 145 -7.28 -5.22 -11.55
CA ALA A 145 -8.54 -4.63 -12.00
C ALA A 145 -9.74 -5.14 -11.19
N CYS A 146 -9.83 -6.44 -10.93
CA CYS A 146 -10.86 -7.03 -10.07
C CYS A 146 -10.82 -6.43 -8.65
N PHE A 147 -9.63 -6.30 -8.07
CA PHE A 147 -9.41 -5.74 -6.74
C PHE A 147 -9.88 -4.28 -6.61
N LEU A 148 -9.67 -3.49 -7.67
CA LEU A 148 -10.11 -2.10 -7.76
C LEU A 148 -11.60 -1.98 -8.06
N ASP A 149 -12.14 -2.81 -8.94
CA ASP A 149 -13.56 -2.80 -9.33
C ASP A 149 -14.48 -3.15 -8.15
N HIS A 150 -14.05 -4.07 -7.29
CA HIS A 150 -14.74 -4.40 -6.04
C HIS A 150 -14.46 -3.40 -4.90
N ALA A 151 -13.65 -2.37 -5.15
CA ALA A 151 -13.24 -1.36 -4.16
C ALA A 151 -12.66 -1.96 -2.85
N LEU A 152 -11.94 -3.07 -2.95
CA LEU A 152 -11.29 -3.73 -1.81
C LEU A 152 -10.13 -2.90 -1.26
N VAL A 153 -9.59 -1.99 -2.09
CA VAL A 153 -8.59 -0.99 -1.72
C VAL A 153 -8.85 0.32 -2.45
N ILE A 154 -8.42 1.43 -1.86
CA ILE A 154 -8.44 2.75 -2.51
C ILE A 154 -6.99 3.24 -2.64
N PRO A 155 -6.38 3.19 -3.84
CA PRO A 155 -5.05 3.76 -4.07
C PRO A 155 -5.08 5.27 -3.82
N CYS A 156 -4.24 5.75 -2.90
CA CYS A 156 -4.19 7.16 -2.53
C CYS A 156 -3.04 7.91 -3.21
N SER A 157 -1.82 7.38 -3.08
CA SER A 157 -0.62 8.04 -3.57
C SER A 157 0.56 7.07 -3.59
N TYR A 158 1.61 7.43 -4.30
CA TYR A 158 2.93 6.84 -4.12
C TYR A 158 3.89 7.91 -3.59
N GLU A 159 4.85 7.45 -2.81
CA GLU A 159 5.82 8.32 -2.18
C GLU A 159 6.88 8.75 -3.20
N VAL A 160 7.17 10.05 -3.24
CA VAL A 160 8.28 10.62 -4.02
C VAL A 160 9.24 11.26 -3.03
N ALA A 161 10.44 10.69 -2.90
CA ALA A 161 11.48 11.23 -2.04
C ALA A 161 12.56 11.93 -2.87
N TRP A 162 13.03 13.08 -2.39
CA TRP A 162 14.19 13.79 -2.92
C TRP A 162 15.27 13.76 -1.86
N GLU A 163 16.45 13.30 -2.24
CA GLU A 163 17.61 13.26 -1.36
C GLU A 163 18.71 14.19 -1.86
N LEU A 164 19.25 15.01 -0.95
CA LEU A 164 20.51 15.69 -1.15
C LEU A 164 21.62 14.79 -0.62
N THR A 165 22.49 14.34 -1.50
CA THR A 165 23.55 13.40 -1.13
C THR A 165 24.91 13.84 -1.69
N LYS A 166 25.98 13.55 -0.93
CA LYS A 166 27.38 13.60 -1.40
C LYS A 166 27.86 12.23 -1.87
N ILE A 167 27.00 11.29 -2.03
CA ILE A 167 27.32 9.96 -2.54
C ILE A 167 27.16 10.00 -4.06
N ASP A 168 28.17 9.51 -4.78
CA ASP A 168 28.02 9.24 -6.19
C ASP A 168 26.92 8.18 -6.40
N ASN A 169 25.83 8.60 -7.03
CA ASN A 169 24.69 7.73 -7.26
C ASN A 169 25.03 6.52 -8.14
N TYR A 170 26.04 6.63 -9.00
CA TYR A 170 26.46 5.55 -9.88
C TYR A 170 27.41 4.56 -9.19
N SER A 171 27.95 4.92 -8.02
CA SER A 171 28.69 3.96 -7.16
C SER A 171 27.77 3.07 -6.34
N LYS A 172 26.49 3.41 -6.23
CA LYS A 172 25.50 2.60 -5.52
C LYS A 172 25.18 1.36 -6.35
N VAL A 173 25.20 0.19 -5.72
CA VAL A 173 24.63 -1.02 -6.33
C VAL A 173 23.13 -0.83 -6.39
N TYR A 174 22.62 -0.52 -7.57
CA TYR A 174 21.21 -0.20 -7.76
C TYR A 174 20.35 -1.47 -7.76
N SER A 175 19.40 -1.52 -6.85
CA SER A 175 18.16 -2.27 -7.02
C SER A 175 17.01 -1.38 -6.60
N MET A 176 15.94 -1.39 -7.35
CA MET A 176 14.73 -0.64 -6.99
C MET A 176 13.93 -1.31 -5.87
N TYR A 177 14.34 -2.49 -5.41
CA TYR A 177 13.56 -3.35 -4.51
C TYR A 177 14.37 -3.77 -3.30
N GLY A 178 13.66 -3.98 -2.19
CA GLY A 178 14.21 -4.49 -0.95
C GLY A 178 15.10 -3.49 -0.20
N MET A 179 15.99 -4.02 0.62
CA MET A 179 16.87 -3.24 1.50
C MET A 179 18.12 -2.67 0.79
N GLN A 180 18.12 -2.52 -0.50
CA GLN A 180 19.27 -2.08 -1.30
C GLN A 180 19.79 -0.69 -0.91
N ALA A 181 18.90 0.21 -0.52
CA ALA A 181 19.28 1.54 -0.06
C ALA A 181 20.23 1.53 1.15
N TYR A 182 20.35 0.41 1.86
CA TYR A 182 21.20 0.22 3.02
C TYR A 182 22.45 -0.63 2.77
N ARG A 183 22.71 -1.00 1.52
CA ARG A 183 23.94 -1.72 1.13
C ARG A 183 25.00 -0.70 0.76
N TYR A 184 25.81 -0.32 1.72
CA TYR A 184 26.84 0.72 1.59
C TYR A 184 28.15 0.24 0.96
N VAL A 185 28.16 -0.94 0.32
CA VAL A 185 29.34 -1.54 -0.29
C VAL A 185 29.73 -0.73 -1.52
N ASP A 186 31.00 -0.35 -1.59
CA ASP A 186 31.64 0.36 -2.71
C ASP A 186 31.05 1.76 -2.99
N TRP A 187 30.28 2.35 -2.06
CA TRP A 187 29.81 3.71 -2.23
C TRP A 187 30.96 4.72 -2.18
N ASN A 188 31.07 5.55 -3.21
CA ASN A 188 31.97 6.68 -3.26
C ASN A 188 31.31 7.92 -2.68
N THR A 189 32.00 8.61 -1.79
CA THR A 189 31.56 9.87 -1.20
C THR A 189 32.51 11.00 -1.60
N SER A 190 31.97 12.18 -1.87
CA SER A 190 32.74 13.39 -2.12
C SER A 190 32.77 14.27 -0.87
N THR A 191 33.90 14.92 -0.61
CA THR A 191 34.00 15.98 0.42
C THR A 191 33.43 17.31 -0.09
N GLU A 192 33.44 17.51 -1.39
CA GLU A 192 32.93 18.68 -2.09
C GLU A 192 31.59 18.39 -2.74
N LEU A 193 30.84 19.46 -3.06
CA LEU A 193 29.63 19.33 -3.87
C LEU A 193 30.00 19.00 -5.31
N LEU A 194 29.32 18.01 -5.88
CA LEU A 194 29.47 17.70 -7.29
C LEU A 194 28.88 18.83 -8.14
N THR A 195 29.64 19.23 -9.15
CA THR A 195 29.12 20.11 -10.22
C THR A 195 28.21 19.33 -11.17
N THR A 196 27.43 20.05 -11.97
CA THR A 196 26.59 19.42 -13.01
C THR A 196 27.45 18.64 -14.01
N GLU A 197 28.58 19.21 -14.42
CA GLU A 197 29.51 18.56 -15.37
C GLU A 197 30.09 17.25 -14.81
N GLU A 198 30.45 17.24 -13.52
CA GLU A 198 30.94 16.02 -12.86
C GLU A 198 29.85 14.94 -12.76
N ALA A 199 28.62 15.34 -12.44
CA ALA A 199 27.49 14.43 -12.39
C ALA A 199 27.17 13.83 -13.77
N GLU A 200 27.23 14.63 -14.84
CA GLU A 200 27.06 14.20 -16.22
C GLU A 200 28.18 13.26 -16.67
N ALA A 201 29.44 13.54 -16.28
CA ALA A 201 30.57 12.67 -16.55
C ALA A 201 30.43 11.29 -15.86
N PHE A 202 29.95 11.24 -14.62
CA PHE A 202 29.66 9.97 -13.95
C PHE A 202 28.51 9.22 -14.63
N ALA A 203 27.48 9.94 -15.09
CA ALA A 203 26.37 9.33 -15.82
C ALA A 203 26.84 8.66 -17.12
N ALA A 204 27.66 9.38 -17.90
CA ALA A 204 28.23 8.88 -19.14
C ALA A 204 29.16 7.65 -18.90
N ALA A 205 30.01 7.74 -17.90
CA ALA A 205 30.88 6.63 -17.52
C ALA A 205 30.10 5.38 -17.10
N TYR A 206 28.99 5.55 -16.38
CA TYR A 206 28.09 4.47 -15.99
C TYR A 206 27.36 3.86 -17.19
N ALA A 207 26.93 4.68 -18.15
CA ALA A 207 26.31 4.22 -19.39
C ALA A 207 27.26 3.49 -20.33
N GLY A 208 28.59 3.59 -20.10
CA GLY A 208 29.61 3.00 -20.97
C GLY A 208 29.93 3.85 -22.21
N GLU A 209 29.67 5.15 -22.16
CA GLU A 209 29.96 6.14 -23.18
C GLU A 209 31.35 6.79 -23.01
#